data_4d4608b199b529e683c31fa0ac44969b
#
_entry.id   4d4608b199b529e683c31fa0ac44969b
#
_cell.length_a   1.000
_cell.length_b   1.000
_cell.length_c   1.000
_cell.angle_alpha   90.00
_cell.angle_beta   90.00
_cell.angle_gamma   90.00
#
_symmetry.space_group_name_H-M   'P 1'
#
loop_
_entity.id
_entity.type
_entity.pdbx_description
1 polymer ?
#
loop_
_entity_poly.entity_id
_entity_poly.type
_entity_poly.pdbx_seq_one_letter_code
_entity_poly.pdbx_strand_id
1 'polypeptide(L)'
;MFINNLKSYNFPKLGYIKIPKVTIPQSDILRLNLKEGCDSNQYLEALYLDGFNQKLKSGLIPDDRKHEYLKRIEFEFSEIKKLLFTDYILLIYNILKFCKENEILNSPGRGSAAGSLLLWIIDVVKVDALKNGLMFERFISAGRTESKEIDGQLYISSKNVPDVDIDNDRSLKYKVNKFIESQFPGQTCAIKTFNTLQGKAAIKEVLKCYENFNEDEAKEVSDLIEVSFGKVQEISDAAENNDKFKAWSQNHKEATLIAQKLNGLIRGASVHASGIILCEDKLEDCLPLELSASAGDKVIISSFDMEGSQSIGIKIDNLGLKNLEAIKECLDLIGKKMEDIDVNDESIYTFLNNTDCYRGIFQAEEGLGKAVLRKIKSNNIEDVCLSISVGRPGSLMFLDEIVDSKFNGSFKIIDKRIKDILSPTFNVIVYQEQIMALSRVMANFNAQEADGLRKGVGKKIIEKILEYKDKFINNSIKNGYEEKFVHSTWQTFVDSGNYLFNKCLFEESLVETINGKTRMKDISIGDQIKAFDIKKNTNHFVEVKNIYNNQVEVYEVELENGRKISCSLDHKLLCRDMRMRTLREILIHNYEIATEE
;
A
#
# COMPACT_ATOMS: atom_id res chain seq x y z
N MET A 1 37.76 -8.10 38.10
CA MET A 1 36.94 -9.13 37.48
C MET A 1 35.87 -8.51 36.57
N PHE A 2 35.00 -7.62 37.02
CA PHE A 2 33.96 -6.97 36.23
C PHE A 2 34.48 -6.22 34.99
N ILE A 3 35.50 -5.39 35.12
CA ILE A 3 36.09 -4.62 33.98
C ILE A 3 36.77 -5.52 32.95
N ASN A 4 37.34 -6.66 33.36
CA ASN A 4 37.94 -7.60 32.41
C ASN A 4 36.88 -8.39 31.63
N ASN A 5 35.74 -8.67 32.24
CA ASN A 5 34.61 -9.30 31.53
C ASN A 5 33.98 -8.32 30.55
N LEU A 6 33.91 -7.01 30.86
CA LEU A 6 33.44 -5.99 29.92
C LEU A 6 34.37 -5.83 28.69
N LYS A 7 35.69 -6.06 28.85
CA LYS A 7 36.64 -6.00 27.73
C LYS A 7 36.50 -7.16 26.73
N SER A 8 35.93 -8.28 27.17
CA SER A 8 35.64 -9.44 26.31
C SER A 8 34.23 -9.42 25.74
N TYR A 9 33.38 -8.47 26.14
CA TYR A 9 32.02 -8.36 25.63
C TYR A 9 32.01 -7.66 24.28
N ASN A 10 31.42 -8.33 23.31
CA ASN A 10 31.29 -7.79 21.94
C ASN A 10 30.00 -6.95 21.90
N PHE A 11 30.14 -5.64 22.07
CA PHE A 11 28.99 -4.73 22.06
C PHE A 11 28.32 -4.74 20.68
N PRO A 12 26.97 -4.74 20.63
CA PRO A 12 26.23 -4.65 19.38
C PRO A 12 26.57 -3.36 18.62
N LYS A 13 26.65 -3.45 17.31
CA LYS A 13 27.00 -2.31 16.43
C LYS A 13 25.74 -1.54 16.10
N LEU A 14 25.39 -0.58 16.96
CA LEU A 14 24.16 0.21 16.81
C LEU A 14 24.06 0.90 15.45
N GLY A 15 22.91 0.75 14.82
CA GLY A 15 22.61 1.35 13.52
C GLY A 15 23.11 0.56 12.31
N TYR A 16 23.82 -0.55 12.53
CA TYR A 16 24.28 -1.45 11.49
C TYR A 16 23.93 -2.89 11.84
N ILE A 17 23.26 -3.57 10.95
CA ILE A 17 22.72 -4.92 11.17
C ILE A 17 23.21 -5.89 10.11
N LYS A 18 23.17 -7.16 10.42
CA LYS A 18 23.24 -8.26 9.48
C LYS A 18 21.88 -8.92 9.35
N ILE A 19 21.58 -9.41 8.17
CA ILE A 19 20.40 -10.22 7.93
C ILE A 19 20.77 -11.67 8.22
N PRO A 20 20.07 -12.34 9.14
CA PRO A 20 20.30 -13.77 9.40
C PRO A 20 20.09 -14.59 8.14
N LYS A 21 20.95 -15.59 7.93
CA LYS A 21 20.82 -16.49 6.80
C LYS A 21 19.60 -17.38 6.95
N VAL A 22 18.86 -17.50 5.87
CA VAL A 22 17.66 -18.34 5.79
C VAL A 22 18.04 -19.78 5.45
N THR A 23 17.46 -20.74 6.15
CA THR A 23 17.60 -22.15 5.80
C THR A 23 16.78 -22.45 4.55
N ILE A 24 17.41 -23.02 3.53
CA ILE A 24 16.75 -23.45 2.30
C ILE A 24 16.06 -24.80 2.55
N PRO A 25 14.74 -24.90 2.38
CA PRO A 25 14.03 -26.16 2.60
C PRO A 25 14.48 -27.25 1.61
N GLN A 26 14.71 -28.47 2.10
CA GLN A 26 15.10 -29.61 1.27
C GLN A 26 14.07 -29.92 0.16
N SER A 27 12.78 -29.67 0.44
CA SER A 27 11.70 -29.81 -0.56
C SER A 27 11.89 -28.86 -1.75
N ASP A 28 12.41 -27.65 -1.52
CA ASP A 28 12.65 -26.68 -2.58
C ASP A 28 13.95 -26.99 -3.34
N ILE A 29 14.99 -27.49 -2.67
CA ILE A 29 16.20 -27.98 -3.34
C ILE A 29 15.83 -29.04 -4.38
N LEU A 30 14.99 -30.00 -4.00
CA LEU A 30 14.51 -31.06 -4.89
C LEU A 30 13.60 -30.51 -6.00
N ARG A 31 12.61 -29.70 -5.65
CA ARG A 31 11.62 -29.14 -6.59
C ARG A 31 12.26 -28.27 -7.65
N LEU A 32 13.22 -27.44 -7.26
CA LEU A 32 13.93 -26.51 -8.15
C LEU A 32 15.19 -27.10 -8.78
N ASN A 33 15.49 -28.38 -8.51
CA ASN A 33 16.68 -29.08 -9.00
C ASN A 33 18.00 -28.32 -8.68
N LEU A 34 18.10 -27.81 -7.46
CA LEU A 34 19.26 -27.10 -6.97
C LEU A 34 20.34 -28.07 -6.49
N LYS A 35 21.59 -27.62 -6.56
CA LYS A 35 22.71 -28.36 -5.97
C LYS A 35 22.66 -28.27 -4.43
N GLU A 36 23.02 -29.33 -3.74
CA GLU A 36 23.26 -29.30 -2.30
C GLU A 36 24.32 -28.23 -1.96
N GLY A 37 24.04 -27.39 -0.97
CA GLY A 37 24.92 -26.28 -0.60
C GLY A 37 24.80 -25.02 -1.47
N CYS A 38 23.75 -24.91 -2.29
CA CYS A 38 23.46 -23.66 -3.01
C CYS A 38 23.31 -22.47 -2.03
N ASP A 39 23.74 -21.28 -2.45
CA ASP A 39 23.60 -20.08 -1.66
C ASP A 39 22.21 -19.42 -1.83
N SER A 40 21.92 -18.43 -0.98
CA SER A 40 20.65 -17.71 -0.99
C SER A 40 20.35 -17.02 -2.33
N ASN A 41 21.39 -16.55 -3.05
CA ASN A 41 21.18 -15.90 -4.35
C ASN A 41 20.77 -16.92 -5.41
N GLN A 42 21.42 -18.09 -5.43
CA GLN A 42 21.08 -19.18 -6.35
C GLN A 42 19.66 -19.70 -6.07
N TYR A 43 19.26 -19.77 -4.80
CA TYR A 43 17.90 -20.15 -4.42
C TYR A 43 16.86 -19.11 -4.87
N LEU A 44 17.07 -17.83 -4.61
CA LEU A 44 16.16 -16.78 -5.05
C LEU A 44 16.04 -16.72 -6.58
N GLU A 45 17.18 -16.92 -7.29
CA GLU A 45 17.20 -16.97 -8.75
C GLU A 45 16.33 -18.12 -9.28
N ALA A 46 16.50 -19.31 -8.74
CA ALA A 46 15.69 -20.46 -9.12
C ALA A 46 14.20 -20.25 -8.82
N LEU A 47 13.86 -19.63 -7.66
CA LEU A 47 12.49 -19.31 -7.29
C LEU A 47 11.84 -18.36 -8.28
N TYR A 48 12.51 -17.27 -8.67
CA TYR A 48 11.89 -16.34 -9.59
C TYR A 48 11.80 -16.88 -11.02
N LEU A 49 12.76 -17.71 -11.46
CA LEU A 49 12.68 -18.37 -12.77
C LEU A 49 11.52 -19.37 -12.83
N ASP A 50 11.32 -20.15 -11.77
CA ASP A 50 10.19 -21.08 -11.67
C ASP A 50 8.84 -20.30 -11.64
N GLY A 51 8.72 -19.29 -10.78
CA GLY A 51 7.52 -18.46 -10.68
C GLY A 51 7.20 -17.71 -11.99
N PHE A 52 8.23 -17.20 -12.68
CA PHE A 52 8.07 -16.58 -13.98
C PHE A 52 7.50 -17.56 -15.01
N ASN A 53 8.05 -18.77 -15.10
CA ASN A 53 7.57 -19.81 -16.01
C ASN A 53 6.14 -20.24 -15.68
N GLN A 54 5.78 -20.32 -14.39
CA GLN A 54 4.41 -20.65 -13.98
C GLN A 54 3.42 -19.55 -14.38
N LYS A 55 3.77 -18.27 -14.15
CA LYS A 55 2.91 -17.13 -14.49
C LYS A 55 2.80 -16.92 -16.02
N LEU A 56 3.85 -17.23 -16.76
CA LEU A 56 3.81 -17.25 -18.24
C LEU A 56 2.85 -18.33 -18.74
N LYS A 57 2.97 -19.57 -18.23
CA LYS A 57 2.10 -20.69 -18.61
C LYS A 57 0.63 -20.47 -18.23
N SER A 58 0.36 -19.77 -17.15
CA SER A 58 -1.01 -19.43 -16.74
C SER A 58 -1.58 -18.20 -17.43
N GLY A 59 -0.82 -17.54 -18.33
CA GLY A 59 -1.27 -16.35 -19.06
C GLY A 59 -1.30 -15.07 -18.21
N LEU A 60 -0.78 -15.11 -16.97
CA LEU A 60 -0.65 -13.92 -16.13
C LEU A 60 0.43 -12.97 -16.64
N ILE A 61 1.46 -13.51 -17.31
CA ILE A 61 2.45 -12.73 -18.06
C ILE A 61 2.10 -12.89 -19.54
N PRO A 62 1.80 -11.79 -20.27
CA PRO A 62 1.55 -11.83 -21.71
C PRO A 62 2.83 -12.25 -22.47
N ASP A 63 2.69 -13.12 -23.47
CA ASP A 63 3.83 -13.63 -24.24
C ASP A 63 4.61 -12.52 -24.98
N ASP A 64 3.90 -11.52 -25.49
CA ASP A 64 4.46 -10.36 -26.19
C ASP A 64 5.27 -9.45 -25.25
N ARG A 65 4.95 -9.42 -23.95
CA ARG A 65 5.65 -8.66 -22.90
C ARG A 65 6.68 -9.48 -22.13
N LYS A 66 6.86 -10.75 -22.42
CA LYS A 66 7.76 -11.67 -21.72
C LYS A 66 9.15 -11.07 -21.49
N HIS A 67 9.73 -10.42 -22.49
CA HIS A 67 11.06 -9.83 -22.41
C HIS A 67 11.11 -8.63 -21.45
N GLU A 68 10.07 -7.82 -21.41
CA GLU A 68 9.94 -6.67 -20.51
C GLU A 68 9.89 -7.13 -19.05
N TYR A 69 9.08 -8.15 -18.75
CA TYR A 69 8.99 -8.75 -17.42
C TYR A 69 10.32 -9.33 -16.97
N LEU A 70 10.97 -10.11 -17.82
CA LEU A 70 12.25 -10.73 -17.50
C LEU A 70 13.33 -9.68 -17.20
N LYS A 71 13.46 -8.67 -18.05
CA LYS A 71 14.39 -7.55 -17.86
C LYS A 71 14.15 -6.81 -16.53
N ARG A 72 12.89 -6.61 -16.15
CA ARG A 72 12.53 -5.97 -14.89
C ARG A 72 12.90 -6.84 -13.69
N ILE A 73 12.64 -8.15 -13.74
CA ILE A 73 12.98 -9.09 -12.67
C ILE A 73 14.50 -9.17 -12.48
N GLU A 74 15.26 -9.30 -13.55
CA GLU A 74 16.73 -9.34 -13.52
C GLU A 74 17.32 -8.07 -12.92
N PHE A 75 16.77 -6.92 -13.27
CA PHE A 75 17.13 -5.63 -12.66
C PHE A 75 16.86 -5.64 -11.16
N GLU A 76 15.65 -6.02 -10.72
CA GLU A 76 15.29 -6.07 -9.30
C GLU A 76 16.16 -7.06 -8.52
N PHE A 77 16.40 -8.24 -9.07
CA PHE A 77 17.27 -9.25 -8.46
C PHE A 77 18.71 -8.73 -8.30
N SER A 78 19.24 -8.07 -9.33
CA SER A 78 20.56 -7.45 -9.27
C SER A 78 20.69 -6.43 -8.14
N GLU A 79 19.68 -5.55 -7.97
CA GLU A 79 19.66 -4.56 -6.90
C GLU A 79 19.48 -5.20 -5.52
N ILE A 80 18.60 -6.20 -5.36
CA ILE A 80 18.40 -6.94 -4.11
C ILE A 80 19.72 -7.60 -3.67
N LYS A 81 20.41 -8.28 -4.61
CA LYS A 81 21.70 -8.95 -4.35
C LYS A 81 22.78 -7.95 -3.95
N LYS A 82 22.91 -6.85 -4.71
CA LYS A 82 23.89 -5.80 -4.45
C LYS A 82 23.72 -5.15 -3.08
N LEU A 83 22.47 -5.01 -2.64
CA LEU A 83 22.11 -4.38 -1.37
C LEU A 83 21.99 -5.38 -0.21
N LEU A 84 22.34 -6.65 -0.43
CA LEU A 84 22.36 -7.72 0.57
C LEU A 84 21.00 -8.08 1.17
N PHE A 85 19.92 -7.87 0.43
CA PHE A 85 18.56 -8.17 0.91
C PHE A 85 18.03 -9.54 0.50
N THR A 86 18.84 -10.38 -0.13
CA THR A 86 18.41 -11.71 -0.59
C THR A 86 17.82 -12.55 0.54
N ASP A 87 18.53 -12.67 1.68
CA ASP A 87 18.03 -13.44 2.83
C ASP A 87 16.78 -12.83 3.45
N TYR A 88 16.63 -11.49 3.43
CA TYR A 88 15.39 -10.83 3.86
C TYR A 88 14.19 -11.22 2.99
N ILE A 89 14.35 -11.18 1.67
CA ILE A 89 13.28 -11.59 0.73
C ILE A 89 12.92 -13.06 0.92
N LEU A 90 13.91 -13.92 1.08
CA LEU A 90 13.70 -15.35 1.32
C LEU A 90 13.02 -15.63 2.67
N LEU A 91 13.34 -14.85 3.70
CA LEU A 91 12.65 -14.91 4.99
C LEU A 91 11.14 -14.65 4.83
N ILE A 92 10.79 -13.56 4.17
CA ILE A 92 9.38 -13.21 3.90
C ILE A 92 8.70 -14.27 3.05
N TYR A 93 9.38 -14.76 2.01
CA TYR A 93 8.89 -15.86 1.16
C TYR A 93 8.58 -17.11 2.00
N ASN A 94 9.49 -17.54 2.88
CA ASN A 94 9.29 -18.73 3.71
C ASN A 94 8.12 -18.57 4.70
N ILE A 95 7.93 -17.36 5.26
CA ILE A 95 6.78 -17.07 6.13
C ILE A 95 5.47 -17.20 5.35
N LEU A 96 5.38 -16.59 4.16
CA LEU A 96 4.15 -16.64 3.35
C LEU A 96 3.91 -18.04 2.74
N LYS A 97 4.97 -18.76 2.41
CA LYS A 97 4.88 -20.18 2.02
C LYS A 97 4.29 -21.02 3.16
N PHE A 98 4.79 -20.83 4.39
CA PHE A 98 4.22 -21.48 5.58
C PHE A 98 2.74 -21.13 5.76
N CYS A 99 2.37 -19.86 5.60
CA CYS A 99 0.97 -19.44 5.66
C CYS A 99 0.11 -20.18 4.62
N LYS A 100 0.57 -20.25 3.37
CA LYS A 100 -0.14 -20.92 2.28
C LYS A 100 -0.30 -22.43 2.55
N GLU A 101 0.75 -23.10 3.02
CA GLU A 101 0.74 -24.54 3.35
C GLU A 101 -0.15 -24.87 4.56
N ASN A 102 -0.42 -23.90 5.43
CA ASN A 102 -1.27 -24.04 6.62
C ASN A 102 -2.63 -23.35 6.49
N GLU A 103 -3.04 -22.99 5.27
CA GLU A 103 -4.32 -22.34 4.95
C GLU A 103 -4.57 -21.04 5.72
N ILE A 104 -3.51 -20.34 6.11
CA ILE A 104 -3.58 -19.03 6.76
C ILE A 104 -3.77 -17.97 5.68
N LEU A 105 -4.91 -17.30 5.69
CA LEU A 105 -5.21 -16.26 4.71
C LEU A 105 -4.32 -15.02 4.94
N ASN A 106 -3.66 -14.58 3.86
CA ASN A 106 -2.84 -13.38 3.85
C ASN A 106 -3.45 -12.30 2.96
N SER A 107 -3.14 -11.04 3.26
CA SER A 107 -3.48 -9.93 2.36
C SER A 107 -2.72 -10.03 1.02
N PRO A 108 -3.25 -9.41 -0.05
CA PRO A 108 -2.57 -9.39 -1.35
C PRO A 108 -1.26 -8.59 -1.38
N GLY A 109 -0.88 -8.00 -0.28
CA GLY A 109 0.28 -7.13 -0.12
C GLY A 109 -0.12 -5.68 0.09
N ARG A 110 0.68 -4.97 0.87
CA ARG A 110 0.44 -3.58 1.27
C ARG A 110 1.73 -2.77 1.22
N GLY A 111 1.61 -1.46 1.07
CA GLY A 111 2.75 -0.56 1.16
C GLY A 111 3.68 -0.59 -0.06
N SER A 112 4.99 -0.41 0.19
CA SER A 112 6.00 -0.30 -0.86
C SER A 112 6.36 -1.62 -1.54
N ALA A 113 6.12 -2.75 -0.86
CA ALA A 113 6.43 -4.09 -1.37
C ALA A 113 5.68 -4.42 -2.68
N ALA A 114 4.46 -3.86 -2.86
CA ALA A 114 3.71 -3.98 -4.11
C ALA A 114 4.44 -3.41 -5.34
N GLY A 115 5.46 -2.55 -5.15
CA GLY A 115 6.30 -2.01 -6.23
C GLY A 115 7.33 -2.98 -6.79
N SER A 116 7.50 -4.17 -6.20
CA SER A 116 8.45 -5.19 -6.66
C SER A 116 7.77 -6.26 -7.52
N LEU A 117 8.20 -6.36 -8.77
CA LEU A 117 7.78 -7.42 -9.67
C LEU A 117 8.32 -8.79 -9.23
N LEU A 118 9.54 -8.83 -8.71
CA LEU A 118 10.14 -10.07 -8.20
C LEU A 118 9.30 -10.64 -7.06
N LEU A 119 8.82 -9.83 -6.13
CA LEU A 119 7.95 -10.28 -5.05
C LEU A 119 6.61 -10.84 -5.56
N TRP A 120 6.05 -10.25 -6.63
CA TRP A 120 4.87 -10.81 -7.28
C TRP A 120 5.16 -12.15 -7.96
N ILE A 121 6.30 -12.28 -8.62
CA ILE A 121 6.72 -13.51 -9.29
C ILE A 121 6.84 -14.68 -8.30
N ILE A 122 7.39 -14.45 -7.12
CA ILE A 122 7.55 -15.48 -6.07
C ILE A 122 6.35 -15.56 -5.10
N ASP A 123 5.19 -14.98 -5.46
CA ASP A 123 3.94 -14.99 -4.69
C ASP A 123 3.98 -14.31 -3.30
N VAL A 124 4.97 -13.48 -3.02
CA VAL A 124 5.03 -12.67 -1.79
C VAL A 124 3.97 -11.56 -1.79
N VAL A 125 3.75 -10.92 -2.94
CA VAL A 125 2.63 -9.99 -3.15
C VAL A 125 1.77 -10.48 -4.31
N LYS A 126 0.49 -10.06 -4.33
CA LYS A 126 -0.46 -10.47 -5.40
C LYS A 126 -0.63 -9.39 -6.47
N VAL A 127 0.03 -8.25 -6.30
CA VAL A 127 -0.05 -7.10 -7.21
C VAL A 127 1.08 -7.17 -8.24
N ASP A 128 0.74 -7.20 -9.51
CA ASP A 128 1.71 -7.09 -10.61
C ASP A 128 2.20 -5.64 -10.72
N ALA A 129 3.43 -5.41 -10.29
CA ALA A 129 4.02 -4.07 -10.26
C ALA A 129 4.17 -3.44 -11.65
N LEU A 130 4.51 -4.24 -12.67
CA LEU A 130 4.74 -3.76 -14.03
C LEU A 130 3.43 -3.37 -14.71
N LYS A 131 2.40 -4.20 -14.54
CA LYS A 131 1.06 -3.94 -15.05
C LYS A 131 0.44 -2.68 -14.45
N ASN A 132 0.66 -2.44 -13.17
CA ASN A 132 0.13 -1.31 -12.42
C ASN A 132 1.03 -0.06 -12.45
N GLY A 133 2.10 -0.06 -13.24
CA GLY A 133 3.01 1.08 -13.36
C GLY A 133 3.74 1.45 -12.06
N LEU A 134 3.92 0.47 -11.15
CA LEU A 134 4.57 0.68 -9.87
C LEU A 134 6.09 0.62 -10.02
N MET A 135 6.79 1.40 -9.21
CA MET A 135 8.24 1.57 -9.29
C MET A 135 8.95 0.79 -8.20
N PHE A 136 9.96 -0.02 -8.58
CA PHE A 136 10.78 -0.79 -7.66
C PHE A 136 11.56 0.07 -6.67
N GLU A 137 12.03 1.23 -7.13
CA GLU A 137 12.81 2.17 -6.32
C GLU A 137 12.03 2.71 -5.12
N ARG A 138 10.72 2.55 -5.16
CA ARG A 138 9.87 2.83 -4.01
C ARG A 138 10.03 1.80 -2.89
N PHE A 139 10.25 0.54 -3.25
CA PHE A 139 10.50 -0.56 -2.31
C PHE A 139 11.96 -0.58 -1.89
N ILE A 140 12.87 -0.74 -2.85
CA ILE A 140 14.32 -0.76 -2.62
C ILE A 140 15.00 0.22 -3.58
N SER A 141 15.92 1.04 -3.07
CA SER A 141 16.70 1.98 -3.87
C SER A 141 18.14 2.04 -3.40
N ALA A 142 19.08 1.89 -4.32
CA ALA A 142 20.53 1.96 -4.06
C ALA A 142 20.96 3.27 -3.37
N GLY A 143 20.27 4.37 -3.65
CA GLY A 143 20.53 5.66 -2.98
C GLY A 143 20.10 5.74 -1.52
N ARG A 144 19.47 4.69 -0.99
CA ARG A 144 18.98 4.64 0.39
C ARG A 144 19.81 3.78 1.31
N THR A 145 20.44 2.74 0.78
CA THR A 145 21.09 1.71 1.57
C THR A 145 22.57 1.97 1.65
N GLU A 146 23.03 2.19 2.86
CA GLU A 146 24.45 2.27 3.16
C GLU A 146 24.90 0.92 3.71
N SER A 147 25.94 0.35 3.14
CA SER A 147 26.65 -0.80 3.69
C SER A 147 28.01 -0.36 4.20
N LYS A 148 28.46 -0.98 5.28
CA LYS A 148 29.76 -0.71 5.89
C LYS A 148 30.44 -2.01 6.26
N GLU A 149 31.73 -2.11 5.94
CA GLU A 149 32.56 -3.20 6.42
C GLU A 149 33.06 -2.88 7.83
N ILE A 150 32.80 -3.77 8.78
CA ILE A 150 33.21 -3.67 10.16
C ILE A 150 33.81 -5.00 10.56
N ASP A 151 35.07 -5.01 11.01
CA ASP A 151 35.84 -6.21 11.40
C ASP A 151 35.83 -7.31 10.30
N GLY A 152 36.00 -6.90 9.04
CA GLY A 152 36.01 -7.83 7.88
C GLY A 152 34.65 -8.42 7.52
N GLN A 153 33.56 -7.91 8.08
CA GLN A 153 32.20 -8.34 7.81
C GLN A 153 31.35 -7.17 7.32
N LEU A 154 30.49 -7.45 6.35
CA LEU A 154 29.62 -6.45 5.74
C LEU A 154 28.30 -6.32 6.50
N TYR A 155 27.96 -5.09 6.89
CA TYR A 155 26.74 -4.71 7.58
C TYR A 155 25.95 -3.73 6.71
N ILE A 156 24.64 -3.73 6.90
CA ILE A 156 23.73 -2.75 6.28
C ILE A 156 23.21 -1.76 7.33
N SER A 157 22.94 -0.54 6.90
CA SER A 157 22.31 0.44 7.78
C SER A 157 20.88 0.02 8.14
N SER A 158 20.57 -0.02 9.43
CA SER A 158 19.24 -0.39 9.94
C SER A 158 18.13 0.60 9.55
N LYS A 159 18.49 1.84 9.18
CA LYS A 159 17.52 2.89 8.82
C LYS A 159 16.81 2.70 7.49
N ASN A 160 17.31 1.82 6.64
CA ASN A 160 16.87 1.70 5.26
C ASN A 160 16.57 0.26 4.83
N VAL A 161 16.27 -0.59 5.79
CA VAL A 161 15.76 -1.94 5.50
C VAL A 161 14.39 -1.82 4.83
N PRO A 162 14.13 -2.56 3.73
CA PRO A 162 12.82 -2.59 3.12
C PRO A 162 11.78 -3.14 4.11
N ASP A 163 10.57 -2.62 4.06
CA ASP A 163 9.47 -3.03 4.92
C ASP A 163 8.44 -3.81 4.10
N VAL A 164 8.18 -5.05 4.50
CA VAL A 164 7.15 -5.91 3.93
C VAL A 164 6.15 -6.23 5.02
N ASP A 165 4.97 -5.62 4.94
CA ASP A 165 3.86 -5.89 5.85
C ASP A 165 3.31 -7.30 5.59
N ILE A 166 3.28 -8.15 6.61
CA ILE A 166 2.63 -9.46 6.58
C ILE A 166 1.31 -9.34 7.34
N ASP A 167 0.23 -9.15 6.59
CA ASP A 167 -1.11 -9.16 7.17
C ASP A 167 -1.71 -10.56 7.02
N ASN A 168 -2.21 -11.11 8.11
CA ASN A 168 -2.80 -12.46 8.12
C ASN A 168 -4.06 -12.54 8.99
N ASP A 169 -4.73 -13.67 8.93
CA ASP A 169 -5.83 -14.01 9.81
C ASP A 169 -5.42 -13.84 11.28
N ARG A 170 -6.15 -13.00 12.00
CA ARG A 170 -5.86 -12.66 13.38
C ARG A 170 -5.83 -13.87 14.30
N SER A 171 -6.74 -14.82 14.11
CA SER A 171 -6.86 -16.02 14.94
C SER A 171 -5.64 -16.93 14.82
N LEU A 172 -4.95 -16.91 13.67
CA LEU A 172 -3.82 -17.75 13.33
C LEU A 172 -2.46 -17.07 13.42
N LYS A 173 -2.42 -15.76 13.74
CA LYS A 173 -1.18 -14.99 13.88
C LYS A 173 -0.15 -15.65 14.80
N TYR A 174 -0.60 -16.28 15.88
CA TYR A 174 0.29 -16.95 16.82
C TYR A 174 1.07 -18.12 16.19
N LYS A 175 0.48 -18.81 15.19
CA LYS A 175 1.17 -19.90 14.45
C LYS A 175 2.32 -19.33 13.61
N VAL A 176 2.10 -18.17 12.98
CA VAL A 176 3.12 -17.48 12.19
C VAL A 176 4.28 -17.03 13.09
N ASN A 177 3.97 -16.46 14.26
CA ASN A 177 5.00 -16.07 15.23
C ASN A 177 5.84 -17.28 15.68
N LYS A 178 5.19 -18.40 16.01
CA LYS A 178 5.88 -19.64 16.41
C LYS A 178 6.73 -20.22 15.26
N PHE A 179 6.27 -20.10 14.03
CA PHE A 179 7.06 -20.51 12.87
C PHE A 179 8.33 -19.66 12.77
N ILE A 180 8.23 -18.32 12.85
CA ILE A 180 9.39 -17.42 12.82
C ILE A 180 10.37 -17.76 13.93
N GLU A 181 9.89 -17.94 15.17
CA GLU A 181 10.71 -18.34 16.32
C GLU A 181 11.42 -19.69 16.09
N SER A 182 10.73 -20.67 15.49
CA SER A 182 11.29 -21.98 15.19
C SER A 182 12.41 -21.94 14.13
N GLN A 183 12.35 -20.99 13.20
CA GLN A 183 13.40 -20.80 12.19
C GLN A 183 14.66 -20.15 12.78
N PHE A 184 14.51 -19.34 13.83
CA PHE A 184 15.57 -18.54 14.47
C PHE A 184 15.53 -18.66 15.99
N PRO A 185 15.85 -19.85 16.55
CA PRO A 185 15.74 -20.10 17.99
C PRO A 185 16.63 -19.18 18.81
N GLY A 186 16.02 -18.41 19.75
CA GLY A 186 16.73 -17.47 20.62
C GLY A 186 17.18 -16.17 19.96
N GLN A 187 16.76 -15.91 18.71
CA GLN A 187 17.12 -14.73 17.94
C GLN A 187 15.93 -13.77 17.71
N THR A 188 14.72 -14.13 18.16
CA THR A 188 13.50 -13.34 17.94
C THR A 188 12.80 -13.00 19.24
N CYS A 189 12.30 -11.77 19.36
CA CYS A 189 11.38 -11.36 20.44
C CYS A 189 10.39 -10.31 19.96
N ALA A 190 9.33 -10.10 20.73
CA ALA A 190 8.39 -9.01 20.48
C ALA A 190 9.01 -7.66 20.85
N ILE A 191 8.50 -6.58 20.29
CA ILE A 191 8.96 -5.22 20.51
C ILE A 191 8.12 -4.56 21.60
N LYS A 192 8.75 -3.75 22.44
CA LYS A 192 8.11 -2.91 23.45
C LYS A 192 7.53 -1.64 22.83
N THR A 193 6.37 -1.24 23.30
CA THR A 193 5.78 0.06 22.97
C THR A 193 5.57 0.84 24.26
N PHE A 194 6.06 2.08 24.30
CA PHE A 194 5.80 2.99 25.40
C PHE A 194 4.49 3.75 25.17
N ASN A 195 3.61 3.67 26.15
CA ASN A 195 2.36 4.40 26.15
C ASN A 195 2.59 5.76 26.83
N THR A 196 2.45 6.85 26.09
CA THR A 196 2.62 8.20 26.60
C THR A 196 1.30 8.84 27.01
N LEU A 197 1.34 9.72 28.00
CA LEU A 197 0.23 10.61 28.29
C LEU A 197 0.11 11.64 27.17
N GLN A 198 -1.02 11.68 26.50
CA GLN A 198 -1.33 12.70 25.49
C GLN A 198 -2.42 13.63 26.02
N GLY A 199 -2.56 14.81 25.44
CA GLY A 199 -3.37 15.91 25.91
C GLY A 199 -4.63 15.56 26.69
N LYS A 200 -5.57 14.81 26.09
CA LYS A 200 -6.79 14.35 26.77
C LYS A 200 -6.51 13.49 28.01
N ALA A 201 -5.58 12.55 27.90
CA ALA A 201 -5.24 11.65 28.99
C ALA A 201 -4.47 12.39 30.11
N ALA A 202 -3.58 13.30 29.73
CA ALA A 202 -2.81 14.09 30.70
C ALA A 202 -3.72 14.98 31.52
N ILE A 203 -4.63 15.74 30.90
CA ILE A 203 -5.55 16.60 31.64
C ILE A 203 -6.51 15.80 32.51
N LYS A 204 -7.05 14.68 32.02
CA LYS A 204 -7.95 13.81 32.78
C LYS A 204 -7.31 13.25 34.04
N GLU A 205 -6.06 12.76 33.95
CA GLU A 205 -5.33 12.22 35.11
C GLU A 205 -5.02 13.32 36.12
N VAL A 206 -4.63 14.51 35.69
CA VAL A 206 -4.36 15.65 36.58
C VAL A 206 -5.62 16.06 37.30
N LEU A 207 -6.74 16.16 36.64
CA LEU A 207 -8.01 16.54 37.28
C LEU A 207 -8.43 15.54 38.34
N LYS A 208 -8.28 14.26 38.09
CA LYS A 208 -8.59 13.21 39.07
C LYS A 208 -7.67 13.22 40.27
N CYS A 209 -6.37 13.41 40.05
CA CYS A 209 -5.36 13.31 41.11
C CYS A 209 -5.13 14.63 41.86
N TYR A 210 -5.22 15.76 41.18
CA TYR A 210 -4.90 17.07 41.75
C TYR A 210 -6.11 17.87 42.22
N GLU A 211 -7.19 17.84 41.41
CA GLU A 211 -8.43 18.58 41.72
C GLU A 211 -9.56 17.69 42.27
N ASN A 212 -9.30 16.38 42.44
CA ASN A 212 -10.26 15.39 42.95
C ASN A 212 -11.56 15.29 42.15
N PHE A 213 -11.51 15.56 40.85
CA PHE A 213 -12.65 15.35 39.94
C PHE A 213 -12.99 13.85 39.85
N ASN A 214 -14.27 13.55 39.75
CA ASN A 214 -14.68 12.19 39.41
C ASN A 214 -14.40 11.90 37.93
N GLU A 215 -14.63 10.65 37.50
CA GLU A 215 -14.34 10.19 36.13
C GLU A 215 -15.12 10.96 35.06
N ASP A 216 -16.39 11.27 35.32
CA ASP A 216 -17.27 11.95 34.36
C ASP A 216 -16.91 13.43 34.24
N GLU A 217 -16.68 14.12 35.35
CA GLU A 217 -16.22 15.51 35.38
C GLU A 217 -14.89 15.68 34.66
N ALA A 218 -13.93 14.80 34.94
CA ALA A 218 -12.63 14.83 34.28
C ALA A 218 -12.74 14.52 32.76
N LYS A 219 -13.70 13.67 32.38
CA LYS A 219 -13.99 13.37 30.99
C LYS A 219 -14.59 14.58 30.27
N GLU A 220 -15.59 15.25 30.85
CA GLU A 220 -16.20 16.44 30.25
C GLU A 220 -15.15 17.50 29.89
N VAL A 221 -14.22 17.77 30.79
CA VAL A 221 -13.11 18.71 30.55
C VAL A 221 -12.17 18.19 29.45
N SER A 222 -11.77 16.91 29.53
CA SER A 222 -10.88 16.32 28.54
C SER A 222 -11.50 16.31 27.14
N ASP A 223 -12.82 16.24 27.03
CA ASP A 223 -13.54 16.26 25.75
C ASP A 223 -13.62 17.66 25.11
N LEU A 224 -13.27 18.72 25.86
CA LEU A 224 -13.05 20.05 25.30
C LEU A 224 -11.78 20.11 24.41
N ILE A 225 -10.81 19.25 24.66
CA ILE A 225 -9.61 19.14 23.80
C ILE A 225 -10.00 18.42 22.51
N GLU A 226 -9.81 19.07 21.40
CA GLU A 226 -10.21 18.53 20.10
C GLU A 226 -9.33 17.37 19.66
N VAL A 227 -9.96 16.45 18.93
CA VAL A 227 -9.25 15.41 18.18
C VAL A 227 -9.51 15.64 16.71
N SER A 228 -8.53 16.19 16.04
CA SER A 228 -8.58 16.42 14.60
C SER A 228 -7.77 15.35 13.88
N PHE A 229 -8.46 14.56 13.04
CA PHE A 229 -7.82 13.53 12.22
C PHE A 229 -7.01 12.48 13.01
N GLY A 230 -7.52 12.06 14.19
CA GLY A 230 -6.86 11.09 15.04
C GLY A 230 -5.67 11.66 15.84
N LYS A 231 -5.34 12.94 15.65
CA LYS A 231 -4.33 13.65 16.44
C LYS A 231 -5.00 14.49 17.52
N VAL A 232 -4.63 14.23 18.76
CA VAL A 232 -5.09 15.01 19.92
C VAL A 232 -4.44 16.39 19.86
N GLN A 233 -5.23 17.44 20.03
CA GLN A 233 -4.75 18.82 20.13
C GLN A 233 -3.79 18.96 21.32
N GLU A 234 -2.71 19.68 21.13
CA GLU A 234 -1.79 19.99 22.23
C GLU A 234 -2.48 20.85 23.29
N ILE A 235 -2.20 20.59 24.57
CA ILE A 235 -2.86 21.32 25.68
C ILE A 235 -2.56 22.83 25.60
N SER A 236 -1.34 23.20 25.21
CA SER A 236 -0.95 24.61 25.01
C SER A 236 -1.77 25.27 23.90
N ASP A 237 -1.91 24.61 22.76
CA ASP A 237 -2.71 25.09 21.65
C ASP A 237 -4.20 25.18 22.02
N ALA A 238 -4.74 24.19 22.73
CA ALA A 238 -6.12 24.22 23.21
C ALA A 238 -6.37 25.38 24.19
N ALA A 239 -5.40 25.67 25.06
CA ALA A 239 -5.49 26.78 26.01
C ALA A 239 -5.43 28.17 25.33
N GLU A 240 -4.81 28.26 24.13
CA GLU A 240 -4.71 29.49 23.37
C GLU A 240 -5.86 29.67 22.37
N ASN A 241 -6.24 28.62 21.67
CA ASN A 241 -7.05 28.68 20.44
C ASN A 241 -8.44 28.01 20.55
N ASN A 242 -8.72 27.25 21.61
CA ASN A 242 -10.03 26.64 21.83
C ASN A 242 -10.81 27.43 22.89
N ASP A 243 -11.80 28.22 22.50
CA ASP A 243 -12.52 29.13 23.39
C ASP A 243 -13.06 28.47 24.68
N LYS A 244 -13.60 27.26 24.57
CA LYS A 244 -14.18 26.53 25.71
C LYS A 244 -13.08 26.05 26.68
N PHE A 245 -12.03 25.45 26.15
CA PHE A 245 -10.91 24.98 26.96
C PHE A 245 -10.11 26.16 27.52
N LYS A 246 -9.95 27.23 26.78
CA LYS A 246 -9.32 28.48 27.21
C LYS A 246 -10.03 29.10 28.41
N ALA A 247 -11.36 29.21 28.34
CA ALA A 247 -12.16 29.73 29.46
C ALA A 247 -12.03 28.85 30.72
N TRP A 248 -12.02 27.54 30.54
CA TRP A 248 -11.81 26.59 31.62
C TRP A 248 -10.39 26.69 32.21
N SER A 249 -9.36 26.69 31.35
CA SER A 249 -7.94 26.72 31.76
C SER A 249 -7.55 27.98 32.52
N GLN A 250 -8.20 29.10 32.27
CA GLN A 250 -7.98 30.36 33.00
C GLN A 250 -8.35 30.25 34.49
N ASN A 251 -9.34 29.41 34.83
CA ASN A 251 -9.75 29.16 36.20
C ASN A 251 -8.95 27.99 36.86
N HIS A 252 -8.31 27.15 36.02
CA HIS A 252 -7.56 25.94 36.45
C HIS A 252 -6.10 26.00 35.93
N LYS A 253 -5.43 27.15 36.14
CA LYS A 253 -4.09 27.40 35.57
C LYS A 253 -3.05 26.39 36.04
N GLU A 254 -3.08 26.03 37.29
CA GLU A 254 -2.08 25.12 37.86
C GLU A 254 -2.27 23.69 37.32
N ALA A 255 -3.51 23.18 37.28
CA ALA A 255 -3.83 21.89 36.68
C ALA A 255 -3.44 21.84 35.18
N THR A 256 -3.73 22.93 34.47
CA THR A 256 -3.35 23.04 33.04
C THR A 256 -1.82 22.99 32.85
N LEU A 257 -1.06 23.70 33.67
CA LEU A 257 0.39 23.71 33.62
C LEU A 257 0.99 22.34 33.99
N ILE A 258 0.45 21.66 35.01
CA ILE A 258 0.85 20.31 35.36
C ILE A 258 0.59 19.35 34.21
N ALA A 259 -0.60 19.40 33.59
CA ALA A 259 -0.95 18.56 32.47
C ALA A 259 -0.05 18.80 31.25
N GLN A 260 0.31 20.06 30.96
CA GLN A 260 1.29 20.39 29.91
C GLN A 260 2.66 19.76 30.18
N LYS A 261 3.14 19.77 31.42
CA LYS A 261 4.42 19.16 31.80
C LYS A 261 4.39 17.63 31.77
N LEU A 262 3.24 17.02 31.99
CA LEU A 262 3.04 15.56 31.91
C LEU A 262 2.79 15.06 30.49
N ASN A 263 2.41 15.96 29.58
CA ASN A 263 2.16 15.61 28.20
C ASN A 263 3.41 15.03 27.53
N GLY A 264 3.28 13.87 26.91
CA GLY A 264 4.39 13.16 26.28
C GLY A 264 5.22 12.26 27.22
N LEU A 265 5.03 12.32 28.54
CA LEU A 265 5.72 11.41 29.44
C LEU A 265 5.19 9.98 29.34
N ILE A 266 6.10 9.02 29.54
CA ILE A 266 5.76 7.60 29.52
C ILE A 266 4.91 7.27 30.76
N ARG A 267 3.70 6.77 30.54
CA ARG A 267 2.78 6.27 31.57
C ARG A 267 2.95 4.78 31.84
N GLY A 268 3.26 4.03 30.79
CA GLY A 268 3.39 2.58 30.87
C GLY A 268 3.97 1.99 29.60
N ALA A 269 4.04 0.69 29.57
CA ALA A 269 4.53 -0.05 28.41
C ALA A 269 3.57 -1.18 28.04
N SER A 270 3.57 -1.55 26.77
CA SER A 270 2.82 -2.67 26.21
C SER A 270 3.65 -3.39 25.15
N VAL A 271 3.16 -4.53 24.70
CA VAL A 271 3.76 -5.26 23.58
C VAL A 271 3.28 -4.64 22.27
N HIS A 272 4.19 -4.40 21.33
CA HIS A 272 3.85 -3.91 19.98
C HIS A 272 2.90 -4.88 19.26
N ALA A 273 1.91 -4.34 18.57
CA ALA A 273 0.83 -5.15 18.00
C ALA A 273 1.29 -6.12 16.90
N SER A 274 2.31 -5.77 16.10
CA SER A 274 2.78 -6.54 14.94
C SER A 274 4.25 -6.86 14.96
N GLY A 275 5.08 -6.00 15.55
CA GLY A 275 6.53 -6.03 15.41
C GLY A 275 7.21 -7.18 16.16
N ILE A 276 8.00 -7.94 15.42
CA ILE A 276 8.96 -8.92 15.92
C ILE A 276 10.34 -8.42 15.52
N ILE A 277 11.29 -8.37 16.45
CA ILE A 277 12.69 -8.13 16.14
C ILE A 277 13.40 -9.46 15.90
N LEU A 278 14.22 -9.51 14.86
CA LEU A 278 15.08 -10.65 14.54
C LEU A 278 16.53 -10.17 14.49
N CYS A 279 17.40 -10.75 15.33
CA CYS A 279 18.82 -10.45 15.38
C CYS A 279 19.64 -11.58 14.74
N GLU A 280 20.82 -11.26 14.21
CA GLU A 280 21.81 -12.24 13.73
C GLU A 280 22.33 -13.11 14.89
N ASP A 281 22.67 -12.45 16.00
CA ASP A 281 23.16 -13.09 17.20
C ASP A 281 22.01 -13.46 18.15
N LYS A 282 22.31 -14.25 19.20
CA LYS A 282 21.33 -14.53 20.24
C LYS A 282 20.90 -13.25 20.92
N LEU A 283 19.62 -13.11 21.22
CA LEU A 283 19.05 -11.94 21.87
C LEU A 283 19.77 -11.54 23.15
N GLU A 284 20.15 -12.53 23.97
CA GLU A 284 20.84 -12.34 25.25
C GLU A 284 22.18 -11.59 25.11
N ASP A 285 22.80 -11.71 23.93
CA ASP A 285 24.10 -11.09 23.63
C ASP A 285 23.96 -9.68 23.04
N CYS A 286 22.77 -9.30 22.54
CA CYS A 286 22.61 -8.05 21.78
C CYS A 286 21.50 -7.12 22.32
N LEU A 287 20.52 -7.62 23.07
CA LEU A 287 19.38 -6.84 23.55
C LEU A 287 19.11 -7.05 25.04
N PRO A 288 18.81 -5.99 25.82
CA PRO A 288 18.19 -6.16 27.11
C PRO A 288 16.76 -6.69 26.93
N LEU A 289 16.45 -7.75 27.65
CA LEU A 289 15.17 -8.46 27.55
C LEU A 289 14.37 -8.32 28.85
N GLU A 290 13.05 -8.35 28.72
CA GLU A 290 12.13 -8.43 29.84
C GLU A 290 10.95 -9.37 29.54
N LEU A 291 10.26 -9.79 30.58
CA LEU A 291 9.04 -10.57 30.48
C LEU A 291 7.83 -9.64 30.58
N SER A 292 6.96 -9.68 29.60
CA SER A 292 5.69 -8.94 29.62
C SER A 292 4.53 -9.92 29.64
N ALA A 293 3.47 -9.58 30.37
CA ALA A 293 2.20 -10.29 30.31
C ALA A 293 1.42 -9.80 29.08
N SER A 294 1.13 -10.69 28.15
CA SER A 294 0.27 -10.39 27.00
C SER A 294 -0.75 -11.51 26.85
N ALA A 295 -2.02 -11.17 26.91
CA ALA A 295 -3.14 -12.11 26.78
C ALA A 295 -3.07 -13.35 27.72
N GLY A 296 -2.48 -13.17 28.91
CA GLY A 296 -2.33 -14.25 29.90
C GLY A 296 -1.04 -15.06 29.83
N ASP A 297 -0.27 -14.92 28.74
CA ASP A 297 1.03 -15.57 28.57
C ASP A 297 2.19 -14.64 28.88
N LYS A 298 3.30 -15.21 29.35
CA LYS A 298 4.57 -14.49 29.49
C LYS A 298 5.30 -14.51 28.16
N VAL A 299 5.50 -13.31 27.59
CA VAL A 299 6.20 -13.12 26.33
C VAL A 299 7.52 -12.40 26.56
N ILE A 300 8.59 -12.89 25.96
CA ILE A 300 9.89 -12.19 25.96
C ILE A 300 9.77 -11.01 25.00
N ILE A 301 10.10 -9.82 25.51
CA ILE A 301 10.11 -8.58 24.73
C ILE A 301 11.45 -7.88 24.87
N SER A 302 11.82 -7.11 23.85
CA SER A 302 12.94 -6.15 23.96
C SER A 302 12.60 -5.09 24.99
N SER A 303 13.55 -4.72 25.86
CA SER A 303 13.39 -3.56 26.76
C SER A 303 13.48 -2.23 26.03
N PHE A 304 13.98 -2.24 24.78
CA PHE A 304 13.97 -1.08 23.89
C PHE A 304 12.63 -0.95 23.16
N ASP A 305 12.29 0.27 22.79
CA ASP A 305 11.20 0.56 21.87
C ASP A 305 11.52 0.11 20.43
N MET A 306 10.65 0.46 19.50
CA MET A 306 10.82 0.09 18.10
C MET A 306 12.11 0.65 17.49
N GLU A 307 12.44 1.92 17.73
CA GLU A 307 13.61 2.57 17.14
C GLU A 307 14.91 1.97 17.72
N GLY A 308 14.97 1.79 19.03
CA GLY A 308 16.10 1.16 19.70
C GLY A 308 16.30 -0.29 19.25
N SER A 309 15.23 -1.07 19.16
CA SER A 309 15.30 -2.47 18.71
C SER A 309 15.73 -2.59 17.25
N GLN A 310 15.20 -1.74 16.36
CA GLN A 310 15.59 -1.71 14.94
C GLN A 310 17.06 -1.28 14.73
N SER A 311 17.68 -0.61 15.69
CA SER A 311 19.11 -0.27 15.57
C SER A 311 20.03 -1.49 15.67
N ILE A 312 19.50 -2.64 16.08
CA ILE A 312 20.26 -3.86 16.37
C ILE A 312 19.81 -5.03 15.49
N GLY A 313 18.52 -5.11 15.17
CA GLY A 313 17.94 -6.21 14.42
C GLY A 313 16.96 -5.77 13.32
N ILE A 314 16.46 -6.73 12.59
CA ILE A 314 15.44 -6.51 11.55
C ILE A 314 14.06 -6.60 12.19
N LYS A 315 13.21 -5.63 11.89
CA LYS A 315 11.78 -5.71 12.24
C LYS A 315 11.03 -6.51 11.19
N ILE A 316 10.22 -7.46 11.65
CA ILE A 316 9.24 -8.20 10.85
C ILE A 316 7.87 -7.76 11.34
N ASP A 317 7.05 -7.20 10.44
CA ASP A 317 5.67 -6.81 10.77
C ASP A 317 4.70 -7.94 10.44
N ASN A 318 4.26 -8.63 11.48
CA ASN A 318 3.25 -9.69 11.41
C ASN A 318 1.96 -9.21 12.06
N LEU A 319 1.01 -8.71 11.26
CA LEU A 319 -0.23 -8.10 11.73
C LEU A 319 -1.43 -9.02 11.52
N GLY A 320 -2.12 -9.36 12.61
CA GLY A 320 -3.39 -10.08 12.56
C GLY A 320 -4.57 -9.13 12.32
N LEU A 321 -5.29 -9.31 11.21
CA LEU A 321 -6.44 -8.52 10.84
C LEU A 321 -7.76 -9.27 11.06
N LYS A 322 -8.72 -8.64 11.76
CA LYS A 322 -10.09 -9.16 11.93
C LYS A 322 -10.82 -9.33 10.59
N ASN A 323 -10.52 -8.47 9.63
CA ASN A 323 -11.12 -8.53 8.30
C ASN A 323 -10.70 -9.80 7.57
N LEU A 324 -9.43 -10.21 7.65
CA LEU A 324 -8.97 -11.46 7.04
C LEU A 324 -9.56 -12.69 7.74
N GLU A 325 -9.73 -12.65 9.07
CA GLU A 325 -10.44 -13.67 9.83
C GLU A 325 -11.89 -13.83 9.33
N ALA A 326 -12.64 -12.72 9.24
CA ALA A 326 -14.01 -12.73 8.73
C ALA A 326 -14.11 -13.19 7.26
N ILE A 327 -13.19 -12.76 6.40
CA ILE A 327 -13.11 -13.20 4.99
C ILE A 327 -12.86 -14.70 4.92
N LYS A 328 -11.92 -15.22 5.74
CA LYS A 328 -11.63 -16.67 5.78
C LYS A 328 -12.86 -17.47 6.18
N GLU A 329 -13.57 -17.06 7.26
CA GLU A 329 -14.81 -17.70 7.67
C GLU A 329 -15.89 -17.67 6.56
N CYS A 330 -16.06 -16.54 5.88
CA CYS A 330 -16.99 -16.45 4.75
C CYS A 330 -16.60 -17.38 3.61
N LEU A 331 -15.32 -17.43 3.23
CA LEU A 331 -14.82 -18.31 2.16
C LEU A 331 -15.06 -19.79 2.50
N ASP A 332 -14.79 -20.20 3.75
CA ASP A 332 -15.01 -21.56 4.22
C ASP A 332 -16.51 -21.93 4.20
N LEU A 333 -17.39 -21.02 4.60
CA LEU A 333 -18.85 -21.22 4.56
C LEU A 333 -19.39 -21.42 3.15
N ILE A 334 -18.85 -20.71 2.15
CA ILE A 334 -19.30 -20.82 0.76
C ILE A 334 -18.49 -21.82 -0.07
N GLY A 335 -17.47 -22.47 0.53
CA GLY A 335 -16.62 -23.47 -0.12
C GLY A 335 -15.77 -22.90 -1.26
N LYS A 336 -15.38 -21.61 -1.17
CA LYS A 336 -14.56 -20.92 -2.18
C LYS A 336 -13.19 -20.53 -1.63
N LYS A 337 -12.26 -20.26 -2.55
CA LYS A 337 -10.96 -19.68 -2.25
C LYS A 337 -10.95 -18.21 -2.67
N MET A 338 -9.95 -17.46 -2.21
CA MET A 338 -9.80 -16.03 -2.54
C MET A 338 -9.62 -15.82 -4.05
N GLU A 339 -8.96 -16.75 -4.72
CA GLU A 339 -8.73 -16.74 -6.17
C GLU A 339 -10.00 -16.94 -6.99
N ASP A 340 -11.07 -17.48 -6.38
CA ASP A 340 -12.38 -17.71 -7.04
C ASP A 340 -13.28 -16.47 -7.00
N ILE A 341 -12.84 -15.39 -6.32
CA ILE A 341 -13.62 -14.16 -6.17
C ILE A 341 -13.28 -13.20 -7.31
N ASP A 342 -14.27 -12.88 -8.13
CA ASP A 342 -14.14 -11.86 -9.17
C ASP A 342 -14.35 -10.46 -8.58
N VAL A 343 -13.27 -9.70 -8.45
CA VAL A 343 -13.31 -8.33 -7.94
C VAL A 343 -13.91 -7.31 -8.92
N ASN A 344 -14.20 -7.74 -10.17
CA ASN A 344 -14.81 -6.89 -11.19
C ASN A 344 -16.31 -7.15 -11.33
N ASP A 345 -16.89 -7.99 -10.50
CA ASP A 345 -18.33 -8.18 -10.48
C ASP A 345 -19.02 -6.85 -10.12
N GLU A 346 -19.75 -6.28 -11.08
CA GLU A 346 -20.44 -4.98 -10.95
C GLU A 346 -21.46 -4.97 -9.80
N SER A 347 -22.01 -6.15 -9.45
CA SER A 347 -22.95 -6.28 -8.35
C SER A 347 -22.32 -5.86 -7.01
N ILE A 348 -21.01 -6.04 -6.84
CA ILE A 348 -20.25 -5.61 -5.67
C ILE A 348 -20.32 -4.10 -5.52
N TYR A 349 -20.08 -3.35 -6.59
CA TYR A 349 -20.07 -1.88 -6.56
C TYR A 349 -21.49 -1.32 -6.46
N THR A 350 -22.45 -1.95 -7.13
CA THR A 350 -23.86 -1.62 -6.98
C THR A 350 -24.33 -1.80 -5.52
N PHE A 351 -23.96 -2.92 -4.90
CA PHE A 351 -24.24 -3.14 -3.48
C PHE A 351 -23.52 -2.10 -2.60
N LEU A 352 -22.23 -1.86 -2.85
CA LEU A 352 -21.41 -0.91 -2.09
C LEU A 352 -22.00 0.51 -2.12
N ASN A 353 -22.52 0.94 -3.27
CA ASN A 353 -23.10 2.28 -3.44
C ASN A 353 -24.50 2.44 -2.82
N ASN A 354 -25.22 1.33 -2.64
CA ASN A 354 -26.59 1.32 -2.13
C ASN A 354 -26.72 0.85 -0.67
N THR A 355 -25.61 0.44 -0.06
CA THR A 355 -25.60 -0.01 1.34
C THR A 355 -25.11 1.08 2.28
N ASP A 356 -25.56 1.01 3.53
CA ASP A 356 -24.98 1.74 4.66
C ASP A 356 -24.01 0.89 5.48
N CYS A 357 -23.85 -0.38 5.10
CA CYS A 357 -22.99 -1.34 5.79
C CYS A 357 -21.66 -1.52 5.04
N TYR A 358 -20.61 -0.95 5.60
CA TYR A 358 -19.22 -1.08 5.10
C TYR A 358 -18.37 -1.99 5.98
N ARG A 359 -18.99 -2.86 6.78
CA ARG A 359 -18.28 -3.82 7.62
C ARG A 359 -17.48 -4.79 6.76
N GLY A 360 -16.25 -5.08 7.17
CA GLY A 360 -15.33 -5.95 6.44
C GLY A 360 -14.46 -5.23 5.40
N ILE A 361 -14.75 -3.95 5.08
CA ILE A 361 -13.90 -3.18 4.17
C ILE A 361 -12.80 -2.50 4.98
N PHE A 362 -11.59 -3.06 4.91
CA PHE A 362 -10.45 -2.55 5.68
C PHE A 362 -10.22 -1.05 5.45
N GLN A 363 -10.02 -0.30 6.54
CA GLN A 363 -9.85 1.17 6.59
C GLN A 363 -11.08 2.00 6.15
N ALA A 364 -12.22 1.39 5.84
CA ALA A 364 -13.42 2.09 5.37
C ALA A 364 -14.70 1.74 6.16
N GLU A 365 -14.56 0.95 7.23
CA GLU A 365 -15.72 0.46 8.01
C GLU A 365 -16.45 1.56 8.76
N GLU A 366 -15.74 2.58 9.24
CA GLU A 366 -16.27 3.61 10.12
C GLU A 366 -15.77 5.02 9.77
N GLY A 367 -16.47 6.01 10.30
CA GLY A 367 -16.04 7.40 10.28
C GLY A 367 -15.81 7.96 8.88
N LEU A 368 -14.59 8.48 8.66
CA LEU A 368 -14.24 9.22 7.48
C LEU A 368 -14.20 8.35 6.21
N GLY A 369 -13.66 7.12 6.30
CA GLY A 369 -13.59 6.20 5.16
C GLY A 369 -14.98 5.89 4.59
N LYS A 370 -15.96 5.64 5.47
CA LYS A 370 -17.36 5.45 5.12
C LYS A 370 -17.96 6.67 4.41
N ALA A 371 -17.68 7.87 4.91
CA ALA A 371 -18.19 9.12 4.32
C ALA A 371 -17.62 9.36 2.91
N VAL A 372 -16.36 9.04 2.70
CA VAL A 372 -15.69 9.19 1.39
C VAL A 372 -16.22 8.19 0.38
N LEU A 373 -16.37 6.91 0.73
CA LEU A 373 -16.95 5.89 -0.15
C LEU A 373 -18.36 6.28 -0.63
N ARG A 374 -19.19 6.81 0.27
CA ARG A 374 -20.54 7.30 -0.07
C ARG A 374 -20.54 8.45 -1.07
N LYS A 375 -19.56 9.36 -0.97
CA LYS A 375 -19.45 10.52 -1.88
C LYS A 375 -18.87 10.14 -3.24
N ILE A 376 -17.82 9.33 -3.27
CA ILE A 376 -17.13 8.95 -4.52
C ILE A 376 -17.98 7.99 -5.35
N LYS A 377 -18.81 7.14 -4.73
CA LYS A 377 -19.63 6.12 -5.40
C LYS A 377 -18.79 5.28 -6.36
N SER A 378 -18.17 4.27 -5.80
CA SER A 378 -17.21 3.43 -6.53
C SER A 378 -17.87 2.59 -7.62
N ASN A 379 -17.33 2.58 -8.84
CA ASN A 379 -17.79 1.77 -9.96
C ASN A 379 -16.83 0.61 -10.27
N ASN A 380 -15.66 0.64 -9.66
CA ASN A 380 -14.59 -0.36 -9.85
C ASN A 380 -13.66 -0.36 -8.64
N ILE A 381 -12.70 -1.28 -8.62
CA ILE A 381 -11.75 -1.40 -7.51
C ILE A 381 -10.82 -0.16 -7.41
N GLU A 382 -10.53 0.53 -8.51
CA GLU A 382 -9.72 1.75 -8.49
C GLU A 382 -10.41 2.88 -7.73
N ASP A 383 -11.71 3.04 -7.91
CA ASP A 383 -12.50 4.00 -7.17
C ASP A 383 -12.53 3.68 -5.66
N VAL A 384 -12.58 2.40 -5.29
CA VAL A 384 -12.47 1.98 -3.88
C VAL A 384 -11.09 2.34 -3.33
N CYS A 385 -10.02 2.05 -4.08
CA CYS A 385 -8.66 2.42 -3.70
C CYS A 385 -8.49 3.93 -3.58
N LEU A 386 -9.05 4.70 -4.51
CA LEU A 386 -9.07 6.17 -4.45
C LEU A 386 -9.82 6.63 -3.20
N SER A 387 -10.98 6.05 -2.90
CA SER A 387 -11.79 6.40 -1.73
C SER A 387 -11.02 6.17 -0.43
N ILE A 388 -10.36 5.03 -0.27
CA ILE A 388 -9.52 4.72 0.89
C ILE A 388 -8.33 5.69 0.98
N SER A 389 -7.75 6.06 -0.16
CA SER A 389 -6.61 6.96 -0.23
C SER A 389 -6.97 8.40 0.14
N VAL A 390 -8.13 8.88 -0.36
CA VAL A 390 -8.66 10.22 -0.06
C VAL A 390 -9.23 10.31 1.34
N GLY A 391 -9.65 9.20 1.94
CA GLY A 391 -10.16 9.11 3.31
C GLY A 391 -9.15 9.43 4.42
N ARG A 392 -8.01 10.05 4.09
CA ARG A 392 -7.00 10.50 5.05
C ARG A 392 -7.05 12.01 5.24
N PRO A 393 -6.62 12.50 6.42
CA PRO A 393 -6.79 13.90 6.79
C PRO A 393 -6.34 14.93 5.74
N GLY A 394 -5.18 14.71 5.16
CA GLY A 394 -4.59 15.66 4.21
C GLY A 394 -5.23 15.63 2.82
N SER A 395 -5.60 14.46 2.31
CA SER A 395 -6.22 14.29 0.99
C SER A 395 -7.71 14.57 0.97
N LEU A 396 -8.35 14.59 2.13
CA LEU A 396 -9.79 14.85 2.27
C LEU A 396 -10.21 16.23 1.73
N MET A 397 -9.33 17.21 1.79
CA MET A 397 -9.59 18.56 1.26
C MET A 397 -9.89 18.56 -0.25
N PHE A 398 -9.44 17.55 -0.98
CA PHE A 398 -9.67 17.40 -2.43
C PHE A 398 -10.89 16.54 -2.77
N LEU A 399 -11.62 16.02 -1.76
CA LEU A 399 -12.75 15.12 -1.99
C LEU A 399 -13.82 15.75 -2.88
N ASP A 400 -14.18 17.01 -2.62
CA ASP A 400 -15.24 17.68 -3.37
C ASP A 400 -14.79 17.98 -4.82
N GLU A 401 -13.50 18.29 -5.05
CA GLU A 401 -12.92 18.45 -6.38
C GLU A 401 -12.92 17.13 -7.17
N ILE A 402 -12.54 16.02 -6.53
CA ILE A 402 -12.57 14.68 -7.13
C ILE A 402 -14.00 14.28 -7.50
N VAL A 403 -14.96 14.49 -6.60
CA VAL A 403 -16.38 14.19 -6.82
C VAL A 403 -16.95 15.04 -7.96
N ASP A 404 -16.68 16.35 -7.96
CA ASP A 404 -17.11 17.23 -9.04
C ASP A 404 -16.49 16.83 -10.39
N SER A 405 -15.21 16.56 -10.41
CA SER A 405 -14.51 16.09 -11.61
C SER A 405 -15.06 14.75 -12.12
N LYS A 406 -15.36 13.84 -11.21
CA LYS A 406 -15.90 12.51 -11.56
C LYS A 406 -17.30 12.59 -12.18
N PHE A 407 -18.21 13.38 -11.60
CA PHE A 407 -19.62 13.39 -11.99
C PHE A 407 -19.98 14.49 -13.00
N ASN A 408 -19.30 15.62 -12.96
CA ASN A 408 -19.59 16.76 -13.83
C ASN A 408 -18.58 16.92 -14.98
N GLY A 409 -17.52 16.11 -15.01
CA GLY A 409 -16.49 16.16 -16.05
C GLY A 409 -15.74 17.52 -16.07
N SER A 410 -15.69 18.22 -14.93
CA SER A 410 -15.15 19.57 -14.83
C SER A 410 -13.63 19.64 -14.95
N PHE A 411 -12.93 18.51 -14.94
CA PHE A 411 -11.48 18.51 -14.99
C PHE A 411 -10.93 18.81 -16.40
N LYS A 412 -10.04 19.80 -16.47
CA LYS A 412 -9.30 20.11 -17.68
C LYS A 412 -7.93 19.46 -17.62
N ILE A 413 -7.65 18.57 -18.57
CA ILE A 413 -6.30 18.06 -18.76
C ILE A 413 -5.48 19.19 -19.36
N ILE A 414 -4.52 19.71 -18.60
CA ILE A 414 -3.71 20.85 -18.97
C ILE A 414 -2.68 20.45 -20.04
N ASP A 415 -2.13 19.24 -19.93
CA ASP A 415 -1.15 18.74 -20.90
C ASP A 415 -1.36 17.23 -21.17
N LYS A 416 -1.38 16.85 -22.44
CA LYS A 416 -1.60 15.46 -22.85
C LYS A 416 -0.49 14.50 -22.38
N ARG A 417 0.73 14.98 -22.16
CA ARG A 417 1.88 14.18 -21.75
C ARG A 417 1.76 13.62 -20.33
N ILE A 418 0.97 14.28 -19.49
CA ILE A 418 0.75 13.89 -18.09
C ILE A 418 -0.65 13.33 -17.83
N LYS A 419 -1.46 13.22 -18.89
CA LYS A 419 -2.85 12.75 -18.80
C LYS A 419 -2.95 11.41 -18.09
N ASP A 420 -2.16 10.43 -18.51
CA ASP A 420 -2.23 9.06 -18.00
C ASP A 420 -1.79 8.95 -16.53
N ILE A 421 -1.02 9.94 -16.05
CA ILE A 421 -0.59 10.01 -14.66
C ILE A 421 -1.70 10.56 -13.76
N LEU A 422 -2.47 11.53 -14.21
CA LEU A 422 -3.42 12.28 -13.38
C LEU A 422 -4.88 11.88 -13.58
N SER A 423 -5.24 11.32 -14.74
CA SER A 423 -6.63 10.95 -15.01
C SER A 423 -7.21 9.90 -14.06
N PRO A 424 -6.46 8.89 -13.54
CA PRO A 424 -7.01 7.94 -12.57
C PRO A 424 -7.44 8.57 -11.24
N THR A 425 -7.00 9.79 -10.97
CA THR A 425 -7.31 10.53 -9.75
C THR A 425 -7.98 11.89 -10.05
N PHE A 426 -8.61 12.01 -11.22
CA PHE A 426 -9.37 13.20 -11.63
C PHE A 426 -8.57 14.50 -11.53
N ASN A 427 -7.31 14.49 -12.00
CA ASN A 427 -6.30 15.57 -11.95
C ASN A 427 -5.77 15.96 -10.57
N VAL A 428 -6.17 15.29 -9.53
CA VAL A 428 -5.64 15.52 -8.18
C VAL A 428 -4.43 14.61 -7.93
N ILE A 429 -3.37 15.14 -7.36
CA ILE A 429 -2.23 14.31 -6.92
C ILE A 429 -2.59 13.63 -5.60
N VAL A 430 -2.88 12.36 -5.64
CA VAL A 430 -3.27 11.55 -4.47
C VAL A 430 -2.17 10.56 -4.09
N TYR A 431 -1.43 10.05 -5.08
CA TYR A 431 -0.42 9.01 -4.88
C TYR A 431 1.00 9.57 -4.93
N GLN A 432 1.87 9.00 -4.08
CA GLN A 432 3.30 9.34 -4.08
C GLN A 432 3.96 9.00 -5.42
N GLU A 433 3.50 7.95 -6.07
CA GLU A 433 3.93 7.51 -7.40
C GLU A 433 3.67 8.58 -8.47
N GLN A 434 2.62 9.38 -8.32
CA GLN A 434 2.34 10.46 -9.25
C GLN A 434 3.39 11.57 -9.18
N ILE A 435 3.92 11.92 -8.01
CA ILE A 435 5.04 12.86 -7.89
C ILE A 435 6.25 12.32 -8.64
N MET A 436 6.59 11.04 -8.44
CA MET A 436 7.73 10.41 -9.12
C MET A 436 7.52 10.39 -10.64
N ALA A 437 6.34 10.01 -11.11
CA ALA A 437 6.01 9.96 -12.53
C ALA A 437 6.03 11.36 -13.17
N LEU A 438 5.41 12.35 -12.52
CA LEU A 438 5.40 13.74 -13.00
C LEU A 438 6.81 14.32 -13.06
N SER A 439 7.64 14.13 -12.04
CA SER A 439 9.01 14.65 -12.04
C SER A 439 9.88 14.00 -13.13
N ARG A 440 9.65 12.72 -13.45
CA ARG A 440 10.33 12.04 -14.56
C ARG A 440 9.86 12.55 -15.92
N VAL A 441 8.56 12.67 -16.13
CA VAL A 441 7.98 13.09 -17.43
C VAL A 441 8.20 14.57 -17.68
N MET A 442 7.99 15.43 -16.68
CA MET A 442 8.12 16.87 -16.83
C MET A 442 9.56 17.35 -16.81
N ALA A 443 10.36 16.86 -15.87
CA ALA A 443 11.70 17.38 -15.58
C ALA A 443 12.86 16.43 -15.93
N ASN A 444 12.58 15.27 -16.55
CA ASN A 444 13.57 14.23 -16.87
C ASN A 444 14.39 13.76 -15.65
N PHE A 445 13.75 13.68 -14.48
CA PHE A 445 14.41 13.14 -13.30
C PHE A 445 14.71 11.66 -13.50
N ASN A 446 15.89 11.23 -13.05
CA ASN A 446 16.15 9.81 -12.92
C ASN A 446 15.36 9.23 -11.72
N ALA A 447 15.38 7.91 -11.56
CA ALA A 447 14.61 7.22 -10.54
C ALA A 447 15.01 7.63 -9.10
N GLN A 448 16.30 7.87 -8.84
CA GLN A 448 16.81 8.29 -7.52
C GLN A 448 16.37 9.71 -7.16
N GLU A 449 16.43 10.63 -8.12
CA GLU A 449 15.98 12.02 -7.95
C GLU A 449 14.48 12.10 -7.71
N ALA A 450 13.71 11.33 -8.47
CA ALA A 450 12.25 11.26 -8.31
C ALA A 450 11.87 10.71 -6.92
N ASP A 451 12.56 9.67 -6.44
CA ASP A 451 12.35 9.15 -5.09
C ASP A 451 12.87 10.10 -4.00
N GLY A 452 13.98 10.79 -4.24
CA GLY A 452 14.51 11.82 -3.33
C GLY A 452 13.51 12.95 -3.12
N LEU A 453 12.94 13.49 -4.21
CA LEU A 453 11.88 14.50 -4.16
C LEU A 453 10.64 13.99 -3.42
N ARG A 454 10.13 12.81 -3.79
CA ARG A 454 9.00 12.18 -3.11
C ARG A 454 9.21 12.06 -1.60
N LYS A 455 10.42 11.63 -1.18
CA LYS A 455 10.77 11.53 0.26
C LYS A 455 10.84 12.87 0.94
N GLY A 456 11.44 13.87 0.29
CA GLY A 456 11.48 15.25 0.78
C GLY A 456 10.06 15.73 1.07
N VAL A 457 9.17 15.56 0.08
CA VAL A 457 7.75 15.92 0.20
C VAL A 457 7.05 15.11 1.30
N GLY A 458 7.14 13.77 1.27
CA GLY A 458 6.41 12.90 2.20
C GLY A 458 6.88 13.00 3.67
N LYS A 459 8.14 13.39 3.90
CA LYS A 459 8.70 13.61 5.26
C LYS A 459 8.77 15.08 5.66
N LYS A 460 8.31 16.00 4.80
CA LYS A 460 8.36 17.45 4.99
C LYS A 460 9.76 18.01 5.26
N ILE A 461 10.76 17.42 4.65
CA ILE A 461 12.15 17.87 4.78
C ILE A 461 12.37 19.01 3.78
N ILE A 462 12.17 20.26 4.22
CA ILE A 462 12.20 21.45 3.38
C ILE A 462 13.50 21.56 2.59
N GLU A 463 14.65 21.30 3.20
CA GLU A 463 15.96 21.34 2.56
C GLU A 463 16.04 20.38 1.37
N LYS A 464 15.52 19.15 1.54
CA LYS A 464 15.47 18.16 0.43
C LYS A 464 14.49 18.54 -0.67
N ILE A 465 13.38 19.20 -0.33
CA ILE A 465 12.45 19.69 -1.34
C ILE A 465 13.11 20.78 -2.16
N LEU A 466 13.76 21.74 -1.49
CA LEU A 466 14.43 22.86 -2.15
C LEU A 466 15.61 22.44 -3.04
N GLU A 467 16.30 21.37 -2.69
CA GLU A 467 17.38 20.78 -3.50
C GLU A 467 16.93 20.44 -4.94
N TYR A 468 15.67 19.99 -5.09
CA TYR A 468 15.13 19.58 -6.39
C TYR A 468 14.35 20.68 -7.12
N LYS A 469 14.04 21.80 -6.46
CA LYS A 469 13.16 22.84 -6.98
C LYS A 469 13.64 23.44 -8.31
N ASP A 470 14.84 23.97 -8.30
CA ASP A 470 15.35 24.68 -9.47
C ASP A 470 15.56 23.74 -10.65
N LYS A 471 15.99 22.51 -10.37
CA LYS A 471 16.12 21.47 -11.38
C LYS A 471 14.77 21.10 -12.00
N PHE A 472 13.73 20.91 -11.17
CA PHE A 472 12.41 20.59 -11.66
C PHE A 472 11.85 21.70 -12.53
N ILE A 473 11.89 22.95 -12.04
CA ILE A 473 11.35 24.12 -12.76
C ILE A 473 12.07 24.31 -14.09
N ASN A 474 13.40 24.43 -14.06
CA ASN A 474 14.20 24.73 -15.25
C ASN A 474 14.07 23.63 -16.31
N ASN A 475 14.13 22.36 -15.90
CA ASN A 475 14.01 21.24 -16.84
C ASN A 475 12.59 21.13 -17.41
N SER A 476 11.56 21.35 -16.62
CA SER A 476 10.17 21.30 -17.10
C SER A 476 9.89 22.40 -18.12
N ILE A 477 10.35 23.63 -17.88
CA ILE A 477 10.24 24.73 -18.84
C ILE A 477 11.02 24.40 -20.11
N LYS A 478 12.25 23.89 -19.99
CA LYS A 478 13.05 23.44 -21.14
C LYS A 478 12.39 22.34 -21.96
N ASN A 479 11.61 21.46 -21.31
CA ASN A 479 10.83 20.41 -21.96
C ASN A 479 9.49 20.94 -22.55
N GLY A 480 9.29 22.26 -22.58
CA GLY A 480 8.16 22.93 -23.24
C GLY A 480 6.86 22.89 -22.44
N TYR A 481 6.92 22.80 -21.11
CA TYR A 481 5.76 23.04 -20.26
C TYR A 481 5.61 24.53 -19.97
N GLU A 482 4.38 25.01 -19.85
CA GLU A 482 4.09 26.41 -19.52
C GLU A 482 4.61 26.74 -18.12
N GLU A 483 5.35 27.86 -17.98
CA GLU A 483 5.99 28.26 -16.73
C GLU A 483 5.01 28.35 -15.56
N LYS A 484 3.84 28.97 -15.78
CA LYS A 484 2.80 29.08 -14.76
C LYS A 484 2.31 27.72 -14.28
N PHE A 485 2.14 26.77 -15.22
CA PHE A 485 1.75 25.41 -14.91
C PHE A 485 2.85 24.66 -14.12
N VAL A 486 4.11 24.83 -14.48
CA VAL A 486 5.25 24.23 -13.78
C VAL A 486 5.31 24.70 -12.33
N HIS A 487 5.18 26.01 -12.10
CA HIS A 487 5.17 26.58 -10.75
C HIS A 487 3.97 26.11 -9.93
N SER A 488 2.79 26.02 -10.52
CA SER A 488 1.59 25.47 -9.87
C SER A 488 1.77 24.00 -9.49
N THR A 489 2.32 23.19 -10.40
CA THR A 489 2.61 21.78 -10.12
C THR A 489 3.63 21.62 -8.99
N TRP A 490 4.68 22.44 -8.98
CA TRP A 490 5.65 22.44 -7.89
C TRP A 490 5.00 22.79 -6.54
N GLN A 491 4.16 23.81 -6.50
CA GLN A 491 3.43 24.19 -5.28
C GLN A 491 2.54 23.04 -4.81
N THR A 492 1.84 22.37 -5.74
CA THR A 492 1.04 21.18 -5.42
C THR A 492 1.91 20.05 -4.82
N PHE A 493 3.15 19.84 -5.29
CA PHE A 493 4.06 18.88 -4.67
C PHE A 493 4.36 19.24 -3.21
N VAL A 494 4.67 20.50 -2.93
CA VAL A 494 4.98 20.96 -1.57
C VAL A 494 3.77 20.77 -0.65
N ASP A 495 2.58 21.18 -1.11
CA ASP A 495 1.34 21.10 -0.34
C ASP A 495 0.90 19.66 -0.12
N SER A 496 1.19 18.76 -1.06
CA SER A 496 0.80 17.35 -1.02
C SER A 496 1.54 16.52 0.03
N GLY A 497 2.63 17.02 0.59
CA GLY A 497 3.45 16.32 1.59
C GLY A 497 2.70 15.83 2.84
N ASN A 498 1.47 16.33 3.05
CA ASN A 498 0.64 15.96 4.19
C ASN A 498 -0.27 14.76 3.95
N TYR A 499 -0.49 14.33 2.70
CA TYR A 499 -1.60 13.45 2.39
C TYR A 499 -1.35 12.34 1.36
N LEU A 500 -0.16 12.27 0.76
CA LEU A 500 0.12 11.30 -0.30
C LEU A 500 0.03 9.84 0.17
N PHE A 501 -0.66 9.06 -0.62
CA PHE A 501 -0.87 7.63 -0.41
C PHE A 501 0.01 6.76 -1.32
N ASN A 502 0.19 5.49 -0.97
CA ASN A 502 0.83 4.49 -1.82
C ASN A 502 -0.24 3.84 -2.71
N LYS A 503 -0.04 3.89 -4.02
CA LYS A 503 -0.96 3.23 -4.95
C LYS A 503 -0.82 1.71 -4.86
N CYS A 504 -1.95 1.02 -4.63
CA CYS A 504 -2.09 -0.44 -4.73
C CYS A 504 -3.38 -0.73 -5.50
N LEU A 505 -3.30 -1.32 -6.70
CA LEU A 505 -4.46 -1.49 -7.59
C LEU A 505 -4.50 -2.82 -8.31
N PHE A 506 -5.73 -3.17 -8.76
CA PHE A 506 -6.07 -4.35 -9.53
C PHE A 506 -6.93 -3.97 -10.74
N GLU A 507 -6.69 -4.50 -11.94
CA GLU A 507 -7.46 -4.20 -13.16
C GLU A 507 -7.93 -5.45 -13.89
N GLU A 508 -9.26 -5.59 -14.18
CA GLU A 508 -9.79 -6.73 -14.98
C GLU A 508 -11.18 -6.49 -15.61
N SER A 509 -11.27 -6.32 -16.93
CA SER A 509 -12.51 -6.42 -17.74
C SER A 509 -12.34 -7.44 -18.87
N LEU A 510 -13.37 -8.26 -19.19
CA LEU A 510 -13.27 -9.40 -20.13
C LEU A 510 -13.84 -9.10 -21.51
N VAL A 511 -13.10 -9.45 -22.57
CA VAL A 511 -13.52 -9.42 -23.99
C VAL A 511 -13.41 -10.82 -24.57
N GLU A 512 -14.34 -11.21 -25.45
CA GLU A 512 -14.32 -12.52 -26.11
C GLU A 512 -13.29 -12.54 -27.25
N THR A 513 -12.27 -13.37 -27.14
CA THR A 513 -11.22 -13.58 -28.13
C THR A 513 -11.32 -14.98 -28.72
N ILE A 514 -10.54 -15.27 -29.77
CA ILE A 514 -10.45 -16.62 -30.36
C ILE A 514 -10.00 -17.68 -29.34
N ASN A 515 -9.29 -17.27 -28.29
CA ASN A 515 -8.77 -18.14 -27.24
C ASN A 515 -9.68 -18.18 -25.99
N GLY A 516 -10.89 -17.61 -26.05
CA GLY A 516 -11.81 -17.49 -24.92
C GLY A 516 -11.95 -16.04 -24.44
N LYS A 517 -12.52 -15.85 -23.25
CA LYS A 517 -12.70 -14.51 -22.68
C LYS A 517 -11.37 -13.98 -22.17
N THR A 518 -10.91 -12.88 -22.74
CA THR A 518 -9.67 -12.16 -22.37
C THR A 518 -10.05 -10.76 -21.88
N ARG A 519 -9.32 -10.22 -20.93
CA ARG A 519 -9.60 -8.88 -20.40
C ARG A 519 -9.32 -7.81 -21.44
N MET A 520 -10.14 -6.75 -21.50
CA MET A 520 -9.98 -5.64 -22.45
C MET A 520 -8.56 -5.07 -22.44
N LYS A 521 -7.95 -4.95 -21.28
CA LYS A 521 -6.59 -4.43 -21.08
C LYS A 521 -5.47 -5.38 -21.48
N ASP A 522 -5.76 -6.68 -21.54
CA ASP A 522 -4.82 -7.73 -21.93
C ASP A 522 -4.89 -7.98 -23.45
N ILE A 523 -5.75 -7.24 -24.16
CA ILE A 523 -5.84 -7.28 -25.61
C ILE A 523 -4.71 -6.48 -26.22
N SER A 524 -3.97 -7.10 -27.11
CA SER A 524 -2.84 -6.52 -27.83
C SER A 524 -3.16 -6.31 -29.31
N ILE A 525 -2.39 -5.45 -29.98
CA ILE A 525 -2.44 -5.34 -31.44
C ILE A 525 -2.04 -6.69 -32.04
N GLY A 526 -2.88 -7.22 -32.93
CA GLY A 526 -2.74 -8.56 -33.51
C GLY A 526 -3.69 -9.61 -32.93
N ASP A 527 -4.28 -9.36 -31.75
CA ASP A 527 -5.27 -10.28 -31.18
C ASP A 527 -6.52 -10.37 -32.02
N GLN A 528 -7.14 -11.56 -32.00
CA GLN A 528 -8.40 -11.84 -32.71
C GLN A 528 -9.56 -11.71 -31.72
N ILE A 529 -10.37 -10.66 -31.88
CA ILE A 529 -11.57 -10.42 -31.05
C ILE A 529 -12.86 -10.69 -31.85
N LYS A 530 -13.90 -11.14 -31.14
CA LYS A 530 -15.22 -11.36 -31.76
C LYS A 530 -15.85 -10.03 -32.14
N ALA A 531 -16.16 -9.87 -33.38
CA ALA A 531 -16.83 -8.70 -33.96
C ALA A 531 -18.02 -9.11 -34.81
N PHE A 532 -19.02 -8.23 -34.93
CA PHE A 532 -20.20 -8.44 -35.75
C PHE A 532 -20.06 -7.73 -37.11
N ASP A 533 -20.14 -8.49 -38.22
CA ASP A 533 -20.16 -7.94 -39.57
C ASP A 533 -21.59 -7.54 -39.96
N ILE A 534 -21.86 -6.25 -39.90
CA ILE A 534 -23.18 -5.68 -40.22
C ILE A 534 -23.65 -6.06 -41.65
N LYS A 535 -22.74 -6.15 -42.62
CA LYS A 535 -23.08 -6.44 -44.03
C LYS A 535 -23.44 -7.91 -44.23
N LYS A 536 -22.81 -8.80 -43.47
CA LYS A 536 -23.01 -10.25 -43.59
C LYS A 536 -23.97 -10.80 -42.55
N ASN A 537 -24.33 -9.99 -41.56
CA ASN A 537 -25.19 -10.37 -40.44
C ASN A 537 -24.62 -11.59 -39.65
N THR A 538 -23.31 -11.64 -39.49
CA THR A 538 -22.61 -12.77 -38.82
C THR A 538 -21.52 -12.30 -37.89
N ASN A 539 -21.29 -13.08 -36.82
CA ASN A 539 -20.13 -12.91 -35.96
C ASN A 539 -18.89 -13.52 -36.59
N HIS A 540 -17.78 -12.84 -36.52
CA HIS A 540 -16.48 -13.37 -36.90
C HIS A 540 -15.37 -12.73 -36.04
N PHE A 541 -14.21 -13.36 -36.04
CA PHE A 541 -13.06 -12.82 -35.37
C PHE A 541 -12.31 -11.84 -36.27
N VAL A 542 -11.92 -10.68 -35.71
CA VAL A 542 -11.17 -9.64 -36.40
C VAL A 542 -9.92 -9.30 -35.64
N GLU A 543 -8.86 -9.01 -36.36
CA GLU A 543 -7.60 -8.60 -35.78
C GLU A 543 -7.67 -7.18 -35.22
N VAL A 544 -7.17 -7.00 -33.98
CA VAL A 544 -7.01 -5.70 -33.34
C VAL A 544 -5.85 -4.95 -34.00
N LYS A 545 -6.15 -3.88 -34.71
CA LYS A 545 -5.15 -3.09 -35.45
C LYS A 545 -4.62 -1.90 -34.65
N ASN A 546 -5.43 -1.35 -33.74
CA ASN A 546 -5.07 -0.22 -32.91
C ASN A 546 -5.78 -0.32 -31.56
N ILE A 547 -5.09 0.09 -30.50
CA ILE A 547 -5.64 0.20 -29.15
C ILE A 547 -5.58 1.67 -28.73
N TYR A 548 -6.71 2.20 -28.30
CA TYR A 548 -6.83 3.55 -27.78
C TYR A 548 -7.34 3.47 -26.35
N ASN A 549 -6.55 3.96 -25.42
CA ASN A 549 -6.94 4.09 -24.02
C ASN A 549 -7.63 5.45 -23.81
N ASN A 550 -8.94 5.44 -23.68
CA ASN A 550 -9.74 6.62 -23.35
C ASN A 550 -10.50 6.38 -22.06
N GLN A 551 -10.51 7.38 -21.19
CA GLN A 551 -11.45 7.40 -20.07
C GLN A 551 -12.72 8.11 -20.50
N VAL A 552 -13.86 7.42 -20.36
CA VAL A 552 -15.18 7.94 -20.69
C VAL A 552 -16.17 7.52 -19.62
N GLU A 553 -17.18 8.31 -19.40
CA GLU A 553 -18.32 7.93 -18.56
C GLU A 553 -19.01 6.72 -19.16
N VAL A 554 -19.21 5.68 -18.37
CA VAL A 554 -19.83 4.42 -18.81
C VAL A 554 -21.23 4.34 -18.22
N TYR A 555 -22.21 4.06 -19.08
CA TYR A 555 -23.61 3.85 -18.74
C TYR A 555 -23.95 2.39 -18.91
N GLU A 556 -24.62 1.81 -17.94
CA GLU A 556 -25.17 0.47 -18.06
C GLU A 556 -26.58 0.56 -18.66
N VAL A 557 -26.79 -0.14 -19.75
CA VAL A 557 -28.08 -0.26 -20.41
C VAL A 557 -28.57 -1.70 -20.26
N GLU A 558 -29.69 -1.90 -19.61
CA GLU A 558 -30.34 -3.19 -19.54
C GLU A 558 -31.28 -3.37 -20.74
N LEU A 559 -31.07 -4.44 -21.50
CA LEU A 559 -31.87 -4.79 -22.64
C LEU A 559 -33.12 -5.58 -22.19
N GLU A 560 -34.19 -5.59 -23.00
CA GLU A 560 -35.42 -6.31 -22.72
C GLU A 560 -35.24 -7.81 -22.45
N ASN A 561 -34.17 -8.41 -22.94
CA ASN A 561 -33.81 -9.82 -22.71
C ASN A 561 -33.00 -10.02 -21.41
N GLY A 562 -32.86 -8.99 -20.56
CA GLY A 562 -32.12 -9.02 -19.30
C GLY A 562 -30.59 -8.96 -19.45
N ARG A 563 -30.07 -8.84 -20.67
CA ARG A 563 -28.62 -8.59 -20.87
C ARG A 563 -28.30 -7.14 -20.61
N LYS A 564 -27.13 -6.92 -20.05
CA LYS A 564 -26.61 -5.58 -19.75
C LYS A 564 -25.43 -5.25 -20.64
N ILE A 565 -25.41 -4.02 -21.12
CA ILE A 565 -24.33 -3.47 -21.94
C ILE A 565 -23.79 -2.23 -21.22
N SER A 566 -22.49 -2.21 -20.95
CA SER A 566 -21.81 -1.05 -20.36
C SER A 566 -21.00 -0.32 -21.42
N CYS A 567 -21.37 0.92 -21.72
CA CYS A 567 -20.68 1.74 -22.71
C CYS A 567 -20.85 3.25 -22.46
N SER A 568 -19.98 4.07 -23.06
CA SER A 568 -20.13 5.52 -23.01
C SER A 568 -21.31 6.02 -23.83
N LEU A 569 -21.82 7.23 -23.51
CA LEU A 569 -22.90 7.86 -24.31
C LEU A 569 -22.56 8.03 -25.79
N ASP A 570 -21.28 8.15 -26.12
CA ASP A 570 -20.80 8.32 -27.48
C ASP A 570 -20.42 6.98 -28.15
N HIS A 571 -20.53 5.87 -27.40
CA HIS A 571 -20.34 4.52 -27.98
C HIS A 571 -21.46 4.19 -28.95
N LYS A 572 -21.06 3.71 -30.12
CA LYS A 572 -22.02 3.36 -31.18
C LYS A 572 -22.45 1.92 -31.03
N LEU A 573 -23.75 1.73 -30.85
CA LEU A 573 -24.41 0.43 -30.83
C LEU A 573 -25.19 0.22 -32.13
N LEU A 574 -25.26 -1.04 -32.54
CA LEU A 574 -26.08 -1.43 -33.70
C LEU A 574 -27.55 -1.42 -33.28
N CYS A 575 -28.39 -0.69 -34.01
CA CYS A 575 -29.83 -0.70 -33.82
C CYS A 575 -30.52 -1.73 -34.76
N ARG A 576 -31.77 -2.13 -34.45
CA ARG A 576 -32.56 -3.09 -35.24
C ARG A 576 -32.74 -2.68 -36.70
N ASP A 577 -32.70 -1.40 -37.00
CA ASP A 577 -32.72 -0.87 -38.37
C ASP A 577 -31.37 -0.96 -39.09
N MET A 578 -30.40 -1.71 -38.53
CA MET A 578 -29.07 -1.95 -39.07
C MET A 578 -28.19 -0.69 -39.16
N ARG A 579 -28.47 0.33 -38.40
CA ARG A 579 -27.65 1.57 -38.30
C ARG A 579 -26.92 1.63 -36.98
N MET A 580 -25.67 2.10 -37.05
CA MET A 580 -24.88 2.39 -35.87
C MET A 580 -25.26 3.77 -35.32
N ARG A 581 -25.73 3.80 -34.07
CA ARG A 581 -26.05 5.04 -33.34
C ARG A 581 -25.34 5.09 -32.01
N THR A 582 -25.03 6.29 -31.57
CA THR A 582 -24.48 6.48 -30.21
C THR A 582 -25.53 6.13 -29.16
N LEU A 583 -25.11 5.67 -27.99
CA LEU A 583 -26.03 5.41 -26.88
C LEU A 583 -26.86 6.65 -26.55
N ARG A 584 -26.27 7.85 -26.66
CA ARG A 584 -26.96 9.14 -26.50
C ARG A 584 -28.14 9.30 -27.47
N GLU A 585 -27.92 9.02 -28.76
CA GLU A 585 -28.98 9.08 -29.76
C GLU A 585 -30.07 8.05 -29.53
N ILE A 586 -29.69 6.85 -29.09
CA ILE A 586 -30.62 5.76 -28.76
C ILE A 586 -31.53 6.16 -27.60
N LEU A 587 -30.97 6.72 -26.52
CA LEU A 587 -31.72 7.15 -25.35
C LEU A 587 -32.65 8.36 -25.63
N ILE A 588 -32.20 9.31 -26.47
CA ILE A 588 -33.02 10.49 -26.83
C ILE A 588 -34.20 10.12 -27.73
N HIS A 589 -34.00 9.21 -28.66
CA HIS A 589 -34.95 8.91 -29.73
C HIS A 589 -35.62 7.54 -29.57
N ASN A 590 -35.37 6.80 -28.49
CA ASN A 590 -35.94 5.46 -28.22
C ASN A 590 -35.71 4.44 -29.36
N TYR A 591 -34.49 4.40 -29.92
CA TYR A 591 -34.15 3.37 -30.90
C TYR A 591 -33.91 2.01 -30.21
N GLU A 592 -34.32 0.96 -30.89
CA GLU A 592 -34.13 -0.41 -30.43
C GLU A 592 -32.73 -0.91 -30.79
N ILE A 593 -31.98 -1.43 -29.80
CA ILE A 593 -30.67 -2.04 -29.99
C ILE A 593 -30.85 -3.44 -30.57
N ALA A 594 -30.06 -3.79 -31.59
CA ALA A 594 -30.02 -5.13 -32.11
C ALA A 594 -29.35 -6.09 -31.11
N THR A 595 -30.05 -7.19 -30.79
CA THR A 595 -29.52 -8.26 -29.95
C THR A 595 -29.44 -9.55 -30.75
N GLU A 596 -28.47 -10.42 -30.45
CA GLU A 596 -28.52 -11.80 -30.93
C GLU A 596 -29.69 -12.50 -30.23
N GLU A 597 -30.58 -13.13 -30.97
CA GLU A 597 -31.59 -14.06 -30.46
C GLU A 597 -30.95 -15.34 -29.92
#